data_39a12d2f6aebf7d424d064abb39f6296
#
_entry.id   39a12d2f6aebf7d424d064abb39f6296
#
_cell.length_a   1.000
_cell.length_b   1.000
_cell.length_c   1.000
_cell.angle_alpha   90.00
_cell.angle_beta   90.00
_cell.angle_gamma   90.00
#
_symmetry.space_group_name_H-M   'P 1'
#
loop_
_entity.id
_entity.type
_entity.pdbx_description
1 polymer ?
#
loop_
_entity_poly.entity_id
_entity_poly.type
_entity_poly.pdbx_seq_one_letter_code
_entity_poly.pdbx_strand_id
1 'polypeptide(L)'
;MIIGRDHAGVGDFYGLFEAQEIFDRVPETGDPNKDLQCKPMKIDWTFYCHKCDGMASLRTCPHTKEDRVILSGTKLRKALSEGKEVVDHFGREEVLDILRAYYAGLTEKVEVKMQGAASGEKM
;
A
#
# COMPACT_ATOMS: atom_id res chain seq x y z
N MET A 1 -15.72 -0.33 -7.88
CA MET A 1 -14.37 -0.95 -7.89
C MET A 1 -13.45 -0.15 -7.00
N ILE A 2 -12.72 -0.77 -6.07
CA ILE A 2 -11.77 -0.07 -5.21
C ILE A 2 -10.42 0.00 -5.92
N ILE A 3 -9.87 1.21 -6.05
CA ILE A 3 -8.59 1.47 -6.69
C ILE A 3 -7.64 2.07 -5.65
N GLY A 4 -6.67 1.28 -5.23
CA GLY A 4 -5.59 1.76 -4.36
C GLY A 4 -4.55 2.57 -5.14
N ARG A 5 -3.60 3.13 -4.40
CA ARG A 5 -2.38 3.66 -5.03
C ARG A 5 -1.63 2.54 -5.74
N ASP A 6 -0.93 2.85 -6.80
CA ASP A 6 -0.10 1.86 -7.52
C ASP A 6 -0.90 0.58 -7.90
N HIS A 7 -2.21 0.73 -8.12
CA HIS A 7 -3.12 -0.38 -8.35
C HIS A 7 -2.70 -1.16 -9.60
N ALA A 8 -2.58 -2.49 -9.45
CA ALA A 8 -2.09 -3.40 -10.49
C ALA A 8 -0.73 -3.00 -11.09
N GLY A 9 0.06 -2.21 -10.36
CA GLY A 9 1.37 -1.75 -10.80
C GLY A 9 2.37 -2.89 -10.92
N VAL A 10 3.08 -2.92 -12.04
CA VAL A 10 4.22 -3.79 -12.28
C VAL A 10 5.43 -2.89 -12.51
N GLY A 11 6.39 -2.93 -11.59
CA GLY A 11 7.53 -2.01 -11.64
C GLY A 11 7.16 -0.56 -11.31
N ASP A 12 7.98 0.38 -11.76
CA ASP A 12 7.87 1.82 -11.48
C ASP A 12 7.61 2.63 -12.77
N PHE A 13 6.68 2.18 -13.60
CA PHE A 13 6.43 2.77 -14.91
C PHE A 13 5.58 4.04 -14.86
N TYR A 14 4.85 4.28 -13.76
CA TYR A 14 3.94 5.40 -13.60
C TYR A 14 3.87 5.88 -12.15
N GLY A 15 3.31 7.08 -11.95
CA GLY A 15 3.20 7.73 -10.65
C GLY A 15 2.22 7.03 -9.71
N LEU A 16 2.29 7.42 -8.43
CA LEU A 16 1.55 6.79 -7.33
C LEU A 16 0.04 6.70 -7.54
N PHE A 17 -0.55 7.71 -8.17
CA PHE A 17 -1.99 7.84 -8.33
C PHE A 17 -2.44 7.77 -9.80
N GLU A 18 -1.53 7.54 -10.74
CA GLU A 18 -1.89 7.49 -12.17
C GLU A 18 -2.93 6.43 -12.50
N ALA A 19 -2.89 5.28 -11.79
CA ALA A 19 -3.92 4.26 -11.92
C ALA A 19 -5.32 4.73 -11.50
N GLN A 20 -5.41 5.76 -10.66
CA GLN A 20 -6.67 6.41 -10.29
C GLN A 20 -7.03 7.52 -11.26
N GLU A 21 -6.05 8.29 -11.71
CA GLU A 21 -6.20 9.44 -12.60
C GLU A 21 -6.66 9.05 -14.00
N ILE A 22 -6.33 7.83 -14.44
CA ILE A 22 -6.78 7.34 -15.76
C ILE A 22 -8.30 7.34 -15.89
N PHE A 23 -9.03 7.12 -14.78
CA PHE A 23 -10.49 7.15 -14.79
C PHE A 23 -11.07 8.55 -15.03
N ASP A 24 -10.31 9.60 -14.73
CA ASP A 24 -10.71 10.99 -14.99
C ASP A 24 -10.54 11.35 -16.48
N ARG A 25 -9.79 10.54 -17.22
CA ARG A 25 -9.57 10.68 -18.67
C ARG A 25 -10.53 9.85 -19.52
N VAL A 26 -11.29 8.95 -18.91
CA VAL A 26 -12.31 8.17 -19.62
C VAL A 26 -13.52 9.06 -19.89
N PRO A 27 -13.86 9.33 -21.15
CA PRO A 27 -14.98 10.20 -21.48
C PRO A 27 -16.31 9.55 -21.08
N GLU A 28 -17.19 10.34 -20.51
CA GLU A 28 -18.60 9.97 -20.34
C GLU A 28 -19.35 10.35 -21.63
N THR A 29 -19.86 9.35 -22.33
CA THR A 29 -20.56 9.54 -23.60
C THR A 29 -22.08 9.69 -23.44
N GLY A 30 -22.59 9.28 -22.26
CA GLY A 30 -24.03 9.16 -22.02
C GLY A 30 -24.67 7.91 -22.63
N ASP A 31 -23.86 7.06 -23.27
CA ASP A 31 -24.31 5.77 -23.82
C ASP A 31 -23.92 4.65 -22.83
N PRO A 32 -24.91 4.00 -22.19
CA PRO A 32 -24.62 2.97 -21.20
C PRO A 32 -23.84 1.76 -21.74
N ASN A 33 -23.78 1.57 -23.06
CA ASN A 33 -22.98 0.50 -23.66
C ASN A 33 -21.51 0.88 -23.89
N LYS A 34 -21.19 2.17 -23.81
CA LYS A 34 -19.83 2.71 -24.00
C LYS A 34 -19.22 3.23 -22.71
N ASP A 35 -20.06 3.66 -21.78
CA ASP A 35 -19.60 4.24 -20.52
C ASP A 35 -19.23 3.15 -19.50
N LEU A 36 -18.31 3.49 -18.61
CA LEU A 36 -17.95 2.61 -17.51
C LEU A 36 -19.14 2.42 -16.56
N GLN A 37 -19.61 1.19 -16.45
CA GLN A 37 -20.72 0.85 -15.55
C GLN A 37 -20.29 0.77 -14.07
N CYS A 38 -19.00 0.71 -13.82
CA CYS A 38 -18.43 0.57 -12.49
C CYS A 38 -17.78 1.89 -12.04
N LYS A 39 -18.24 2.44 -10.93
CA LYS A 39 -17.63 3.65 -10.34
C LYS A 39 -16.34 3.29 -9.61
N PRO A 40 -15.21 3.94 -9.91
CA PRO A 40 -13.97 3.77 -9.18
C PRO A 40 -14.08 4.45 -7.81
N MET A 41 -13.73 3.73 -6.74
CA MET A 41 -13.49 4.29 -5.42
C MET A 41 -11.99 4.45 -5.26
N LYS A 42 -11.50 5.68 -5.34
CA LYS A 42 -10.09 6.04 -5.24
C LYS A 42 -9.68 6.12 -3.78
N ILE A 43 -8.77 5.24 -3.35
CA ILE A 43 -8.28 5.19 -1.97
C ILE A 43 -6.94 5.91 -1.87
N ASP A 44 -6.84 6.80 -0.90
CA ASP A 44 -5.62 7.55 -0.62
C ASP A 44 -4.52 6.67 0.00
N TRP A 45 -3.30 7.13 -0.02
CA TRP A 45 -2.20 6.50 0.67
C TRP A 45 -2.26 6.82 2.16
N THR A 46 -2.51 5.81 2.96
CA THR A 46 -2.57 5.91 4.41
C THR A 46 -1.30 5.38 5.06
N PHE A 47 -0.97 5.95 6.20
CA PHE A 47 0.13 5.56 7.07
C PHE A 47 -0.31 5.76 8.52
N TYR A 48 0.37 5.09 9.45
CA TYR A 48 0.23 5.41 10.88
C TYR A 48 1.12 6.60 11.21
N CYS A 49 0.59 7.57 11.94
CA CYS A 49 1.34 8.73 12.43
C CYS A 49 1.40 8.70 13.96
N HIS A 50 2.61 8.65 14.52
CA HIS A 50 2.81 8.62 15.97
C HIS A 50 2.28 9.87 16.68
N LYS A 51 2.36 11.03 16.06
CA LYS A 51 1.84 12.29 16.66
C LYS A 51 0.33 12.44 16.54
N CYS A 52 -0.27 11.90 15.47
CA CYS A 52 -1.73 11.82 15.36
C CYS A 52 -2.31 10.69 16.21
N ASP A 53 -1.48 9.75 16.61
CA ASP A 53 -1.85 8.49 17.26
C ASP A 53 -2.94 7.73 16.49
N GLY A 54 -2.73 7.59 15.18
CA GLY A 54 -3.72 6.93 14.32
C GLY A 54 -3.36 6.94 12.85
N MET A 55 -4.25 6.31 12.06
CA MET A 55 -4.14 6.27 10.61
C MET A 55 -4.43 7.64 10.00
N ALA A 56 -3.56 8.09 9.13
CA ALA A 56 -3.65 9.37 8.45
C ALA A 56 -3.20 9.26 7.00
N SER A 57 -3.45 10.30 6.22
CA SER A 57 -2.93 10.44 4.84
C SER A 57 -2.11 11.73 4.72
N LEU A 58 -1.47 11.93 3.57
CA LEU A 58 -0.75 13.18 3.29
C LEU A 58 -1.67 14.41 3.32
N ARG A 59 -2.96 14.23 3.09
CA ARG A 59 -3.97 15.30 3.11
C ARG A 59 -4.47 15.65 4.50
N THR A 60 -4.39 14.70 5.43
CA THR A 60 -4.97 14.85 6.77
C THR A 60 -3.93 15.02 7.87
N CYS A 61 -2.66 14.68 7.59
CA CYS A 61 -1.58 14.71 8.58
C CYS A 61 -0.58 15.84 8.28
N PRO A 62 -0.43 16.83 9.17
CA PRO A 62 0.53 17.92 9.00
C PRO A 62 1.97 17.55 9.43
N HIS A 63 2.16 16.38 10.04
CA HIS A 63 3.43 15.97 10.60
C HIS A 63 4.44 15.52 9.54
N THR A 64 5.71 15.41 9.92
CA THR A 64 6.83 15.08 9.02
C THR A 64 6.94 13.58 8.75
N LYS A 65 7.80 13.21 7.81
CA LYS A 65 8.07 11.80 7.47
C LYS A 65 8.57 10.98 8.67
N GLU A 66 9.29 11.62 9.57
CA GLU A 66 9.89 10.97 10.76
C GLU A 66 8.83 10.46 11.73
N ASP A 67 7.67 11.10 11.74
CA ASP A 67 6.53 10.72 12.58
C ASP A 67 5.65 9.64 11.96
N ARG A 68 5.93 9.22 10.71
CA ARG A 68 5.07 8.35 9.92
C ARG A 68 5.63 6.95 9.77
N VAL A 69 4.81 5.96 10.06
CA VAL A 69 5.09 4.55 9.78
C VAL A 69 4.43 4.19 8.46
N ILE A 70 5.24 3.93 7.44
CA ILE A 70 4.75 3.52 6.13
C ILE A 70 4.51 2.01 6.16
N LEU A 71 3.24 1.66 6.14
CA LEU A 71 2.80 0.28 6.09
C LEU A 71 2.89 -0.23 4.64
N SER A 72 3.74 -1.23 4.42
CA SER A 72 3.94 -1.85 3.12
C SER A 72 3.97 -3.37 3.28
N GLY A 73 3.10 -4.06 2.54
CA GLY A 73 3.07 -5.52 2.51
C GLY A 73 4.42 -6.13 2.08
N THR A 74 5.15 -5.43 1.21
CA THR A 74 6.50 -5.85 0.79
C THR A 74 7.50 -5.76 1.94
N LYS A 75 7.49 -4.67 2.71
CA LYS A 75 8.34 -4.53 3.91
C LYS A 75 8.00 -5.57 4.95
N LEU A 76 6.70 -5.83 5.18
CA LEU A 76 6.24 -6.88 6.09
C LEU A 76 6.77 -8.25 5.67
N ARG A 77 6.53 -8.67 4.43
CA ARG A 77 6.99 -9.97 3.92
C ARG A 77 8.50 -10.13 4.05
N LYS A 78 9.24 -9.06 3.76
CA LYS A 78 10.70 -9.06 3.91
C LYS A 78 11.11 -9.24 5.38
N ALA A 79 10.54 -8.48 6.30
CA ALA A 79 10.83 -8.60 7.73
C ALA A 79 10.54 -10.01 8.25
N LEU A 80 9.38 -10.57 7.89
CA LEU A 80 8.98 -11.93 8.27
C LEU A 80 9.92 -13.00 7.68
N SER A 81 10.33 -12.86 6.41
CA SER A 81 11.24 -13.82 5.77
C SER A 81 12.67 -13.78 6.35
N GLU A 82 13.07 -12.64 6.89
CA GLU A 82 14.37 -12.45 7.54
C GLU A 82 14.33 -12.71 9.05
N GLY A 83 13.14 -13.04 9.60
CA GLY A 83 12.95 -13.22 11.05
C GLY A 83 13.13 -11.94 11.88
N LYS A 84 12.96 -10.78 11.23
CA LYS A 84 13.05 -9.47 11.89
C LYS A 84 11.75 -9.09 12.56
N GLU A 85 11.83 -8.23 13.56
CA GLU A 85 10.66 -7.62 14.17
C GLU A 85 9.89 -6.80 13.14
N VAL A 86 8.57 -6.94 13.19
CA VAL A 86 7.65 -6.14 12.37
C VAL A 86 7.45 -4.79 13.06
N VAL A 87 7.40 -3.74 12.26
CA VAL A 87 7.15 -2.38 12.75
C VAL A 87 5.83 -2.35 13.51
N ASP A 88 5.85 -1.71 14.67
CA ASP A 88 4.68 -1.50 15.51
C ASP A 88 3.50 -0.89 14.71
N HIS A 89 2.29 -1.16 15.15
CA HIS A 89 1.04 -0.74 14.47
C HIS A 89 0.82 -1.27 13.04
N PHE A 90 1.57 -2.30 12.63
CA PHE A 90 1.36 -2.91 11.30
C PHE A 90 0.10 -3.78 11.25
N GLY A 91 -0.19 -4.50 12.31
CA GLY A 91 -1.32 -5.41 12.41
C GLY A 91 -1.53 -5.90 13.84
N ARG A 92 -2.54 -6.73 14.01
CA ARG A 92 -2.78 -7.38 15.31
C ARG A 92 -1.72 -8.42 15.57
N GLU A 93 -1.25 -8.52 16.81
CA GLU A 93 -0.17 -9.42 17.19
C GLU A 93 -0.51 -10.90 16.90
N GLU A 94 -1.76 -11.30 17.14
CA GLU A 94 -2.20 -12.66 16.86
C GLU A 94 -2.10 -13.03 15.38
N VAL A 95 -2.32 -12.06 14.48
CA VAL A 95 -2.15 -12.24 13.03
C VAL A 95 -0.67 -12.30 12.66
N LEU A 96 0.14 -11.45 13.27
CA LEU A 96 1.59 -11.44 13.05
C LEU A 96 2.24 -12.74 13.52
N ASP A 97 1.78 -13.33 14.62
CA ASP A 97 2.27 -14.61 15.14
C ASP A 97 1.99 -15.77 14.17
N ILE A 98 0.81 -15.80 13.59
CA ILE A 98 0.47 -16.80 12.55
C ILE A 98 1.39 -16.63 11.33
N LEU A 99 1.62 -15.39 10.91
CA LEU A 99 2.51 -15.11 9.79
C LEU A 99 3.96 -15.46 10.10
N ARG A 100 4.45 -15.15 11.31
CA ARG A 100 5.79 -15.55 11.77
C ARG A 100 5.98 -17.08 11.74
N ALA A 101 5.00 -17.81 12.26
CA ALA A 101 5.03 -19.27 12.24
C ALA A 101 5.07 -19.83 10.81
N TYR A 102 4.29 -19.27 9.90
CA TYR A 102 4.30 -19.66 8.47
C TYR A 102 5.67 -19.41 7.83
N TYR A 103 6.22 -18.20 7.97
CA TYR A 103 7.51 -17.86 7.36
C TYR A 103 8.68 -18.63 7.98
N ALA A 104 8.64 -18.96 9.27
CA ALA A 104 9.64 -19.80 9.93
C ALA A 104 9.62 -21.26 9.41
N GLY A 105 8.45 -21.74 8.95
CA GLY A 105 8.29 -23.08 8.37
C GLY A 105 8.69 -23.20 6.90
N LEU A 106 9.00 -22.07 6.22
CA LEU A 106 9.42 -22.11 4.82
C LEU A 106 10.85 -22.60 4.71
N THR A 107 11.07 -23.61 3.85
CA THR A 107 12.39 -24.18 3.56
C THR A 107 13.21 -23.29 2.63
N GLU A 108 12.55 -22.49 1.80
CA GLU A 108 13.17 -21.52 0.91
C GLU A 108 12.77 -20.09 1.29
N LYS A 109 13.76 -19.19 1.32
CA LYS A 109 13.49 -17.77 1.54
C LYS A 109 12.79 -17.19 0.33
N VAL A 110 11.67 -16.50 0.58
CA VAL A 110 10.94 -15.77 -0.46
C VAL A 110 11.78 -14.57 -0.91
N GLU A 111 12.18 -14.55 -2.18
CA GLU A 111 12.86 -13.40 -2.76
C GLU A 111 11.84 -12.26 -2.96
N VAL A 112 11.94 -11.20 -2.16
CA VAL A 112 11.03 -10.07 -2.22
C VAL A 112 11.71 -8.90 -2.91
N LYS A 113 11.27 -8.60 -4.14
CA LYS A 113 11.70 -7.39 -4.85
C LYS A 113 10.89 -6.19 -4.37
N MET A 114 11.58 -5.16 -3.86
CA MET A 114 10.94 -3.92 -3.43
C MET A 114 10.74 -2.99 -4.63
N GLN A 115 9.51 -2.48 -4.77
CA GLN A 115 9.20 -1.41 -5.73
C GLN A 115 9.41 -0.04 -5.08
N GLY A 116 9.67 1.01 -5.87
CA GLY A 116 9.98 2.34 -5.38
C GLY A 116 8.93 2.93 -4.44
N ALA A 117 7.63 2.66 -4.68
CA ALA A 117 6.56 3.07 -3.78
C ALA A 117 6.64 2.38 -2.40
N ALA A 118 7.07 1.12 -2.36
CA ALA A 118 7.24 0.37 -1.11
C ALA A 118 8.49 0.78 -0.34
N SER A 119 9.51 1.32 -1.01
CA SER A 119 10.70 1.89 -0.37
C SER A 119 10.44 3.25 0.28
N GLY A 120 9.37 3.93 -0.10
CA GLY A 120 9.05 5.28 0.35
C GLY A 120 9.73 6.39 -0.46
N GLU A 121 10.40 6.06 -1.55
CA GLU A 121 11.11 7.03 -2.39
C GLU A 121 10.17 8.01 -3.09
N LYS A 122 8.95 7.58 -3.38
CA LYS A 122 7.92 8.40 -4.04
C LYS A 122 7.05 9.24 -3.10
N MET A 123 7.33 9.25 -1.82
CA MET A 123 6.61 10.08 -0.85
C MET A 123 7.18 11.49 -0.72
#